data_39ee764ca6118e8ce6a71cd1e38e451b
#
_entry.id   39ee764ca6118e8ce6a71cd1e38e451b
#
_cell.length_a   1.000
_cell.length_b   1.000
_cell.length_c   1.000
_cell.angle_alpha   90.00
_cell.angle_beta   90.00
_cell.angle_gamma   90.00
#
_symmetry.space_group_name_H-M   'P 1'
#
loop_
_entity.id
_entity.type
_entity.pdbx_description
1 polymer ?
#
loop_
_entity_poly.entity_id
_entity_poly.type
_entity_poly.pdbx_seq_one_letter_code
_entity_poly.pdbx_strand_id
1 'polypeptide(L)'
;MVPFTFLRRLYKPNYTMFWMGVGFLLLSILYMYTYMGDPGFKDYNRDLIYYLYVFIFLFLLINIPNDIIRVFIPVVVLFTLVSNLGLVYSLITNPSWAIGQRATITLGNSDDGSGNPHVFSRNAFMGVIACAIWLVHPKTNTLFRLLSLFAGALSLAVLVLTQTRSSVVALILALAFFVYFNVRPAQVRAAIKNVLKPIPILFMVIGLLGIIYFFRRYYDAYAILYGYVVAFIERNLENVYAILGLKSNGAGYKAALDESAANRSLSANFFCLALGGHTHRLILGFGYKYLYLDVPVLEALTNLGLLGFILFAGINLKTLYYSVLAMRDNPNPLNTFLGYFYMLILVTSFTNGRPYEMSFWVPLALMIRFMGVDHLFPAYLSNHPSKTISDDYTVASKAQLA
;
A
#
# COMPACT_ATOMS: atom_id res chain seq x y z
N MET A 1 2.81 24.51 19.73
CA MET A 1 3.86 24.08 20.67
C MET A 1 3.62 22.63 21.02
N VAL A 2 4.54 21.74 20.73
CA VAL A 2 4.50 20.37 21.25
C VAL A 2 4.88 20.48 22.72
N PRO A 3 4.03 20.02 23.66
CA PRO A 3 4.35 20.12 25.09
C PRO A 3 5.65 19.38 25.39
N PHE A 4 6.57 19.96 26.16
CA PHE A 4 7.84 19.35 26.57
C PHE A 4 7.69 17.96 27.23
N THR A 5 6.50 17.60 27.65
CA THR A 5 6.13 16.29 28.20
C THR A 5 6.27 15.15 27.16
N PHE A 6 6.19 15.43 25.85
CA PHE A 6 6.38 14.43 24.79
C PHE A 6 7.83 13.99 24.60
N LEU A 7 8.80 14.76 25.07
CA LEU A 7 10.22 14.46 24.96
C LEU A 7 10.73 13.46 26.00
N ARG A 8 9.92 13.08 26.99
CA ARG A 8 10.36 12.26 28.12
C ARG A 8 10.63 10.79 27.81
N ARG A 9 10.07 10.22 26.73
CA ARG A 9 10.28 8.83 26.36
C ARG A 9 10.36 8.69 24.84
N LEU A 10 11.57 8.52 24.32
CA LEU A 10 11.78 8.15 22.93
C LEU A 10 11.70 6.63 22.81
N TYR A 11 10.82 6.15 21.94
CA TYR A 11 10.69 4.73 21.64
C TYR A 11 11.66 4.35 20.54
N LYS A 12 12.39 3.26 20.73
CA LYS A 12 13.40 2.80 19.78
C LYS A 12 12.74 2.35 18.46
N PRO A 13 13.08 2.97 17.31
CA PRO A 13 12.68 2.51 16.00
C PRO A 13 13.59 1.36 15.54
N ASN A 14 13.30 0.78 14.39
CA ASN A 14 14.25 -0.08 13.69
C ASN A 14 15.41 0.76 13.13
N TYR A 15 16.55 0.74 13.82
CA TYR A 15 17.69 1.61 13.51
C TYR A 15 18.22 1.44 12.07
N THR A 16 18.26 0.20 11.56
CA THR A 16 18.75 -0.03 10.20
C THR A 16 17.83 0.64 9.18
N MET A 17 16.52 0.45 9.29
CA MET A 17 15.54 1.08 8.41
C MET A 17 15.51 2.60 8.60
N PHE A 18 15.67 3.06 9.85
CA PHE A 18 15.71 4.49 10.17
C PHE A 18 16.86 5.19 9.45
N TRP A 19 18.10 4.68 9.58
CA TRP A 19 19.25 5.31 8.96
C TRP A 19 19.26 5.20 7.43
N MET A 20 18.74 4.10 6.86
CA MET A 20 18.54 4.00 5.42
C MET A 20 17.53 5.02 4.91
N GLY A 21 16.41 5.18 5.63
CA GLY A 21 15.36 6.15 5.28
C GLY A 21 15.84 7.59 5.39
N VAL A 22 16.41 7.96 6.54
CA VAL A 22 17.00 9.30 6.76
C VAL A 22 18.12 9.59 5.76
N GLY A 23 18.99 8.60 5.53
CA GLY A 23 20.08 8.72 4.55
C GLY A 23 19.57 8.99 3.14
N PHE A 24 18.51 8.29 2.69
CA PHE A 24 17.90 8.54 1.39
C PHE A 24 17.30 9.95 1.28
N LEU A 25 16.56 10.40 2.30
CA LEU A 25 15.97 11.74 2.29
C LEU A 25 17.02 12.83 2.32
N LEU A 26 18.07 12.69 3.14
CA LEU A 26 19.20 13.65 3.17
C LEU A 26 19.97 13.66 1.86
N LEU A 27 20.21 12.49 1.25
CA LEU A 27 20.84 12.40 -0.07
C LEU A 27 19.98 13.10 -1.12
N SER A 28 18.65 12.92 -1.09
CA SER A 28 17.73 13.59 -1.99
C SER A 28 17.78 15.12 -1.85
N ILE A 29 17.84 15.63 -0.61
CA ILE A 29 17.99 17.06 -0.33
C ILE A 29 19.35 17.56 -0.84
N LEU A 30 20.43 16.81 -0.58
CA LEU A 30 21.77 17.17 -1.07
C LEU A 30 21.79 17.30 -2.59
N TYR A 31 21.25 16.29 -3.31
CA TYR A 31 21.18 16.31 -4.76
C TYR A 31 20.28 17.43 -5.30
N MET A 32 19.22 17.77 -4.58
CA MET A 32 18.32 18.87 -4.95
C MET A 32 19.06 20.22 -5.04
N TYR A 33 20.01 20.46 -4.15
CA TYR A 33 20.75 21.73 -4.11
C TYR A 33 22.09 21.69 -4.83
N THR A 34 22.78 20.55 -4.90
CA THR A 34 24.12 20.44 -5.47
C THR A 34 24.11 19.95 -6.92
N TYR A 35 23.12 19.17 -7.30
CA TYR A 35 23.06 18.55 -8.62
C TYR A 35 21.73 18.87 -9.28
N MET A 36 21.59 20.14 -9.67
CA MET A 36 20.37 20.65 -10.28
C MET A 36 20.25 20.15 -11.72
N GLY A 37 19.18 19.40 -12.00
CA GLY A 37 18.76 19.17 -13.38
C GLY A 37 17.95 20.36 -13.91
N ASP A 38 17.23 20.16 -15.01
CA ASP A 38 16.40 21.17 -15.64
C ASP A 38 15.37 21.79 -14.68
N PRO A 39 15.41 23.11 -14.41
CA PRO A 39 14.51 23.77 -13.47
C PRO A 39 13.03 23.76 -13.88
N GLY A 40 12.72 23.48 -15.15
CA GLY A 40 11.34 23.51 -15.68
C GLY A 40 10.37 22.51 -15.05
N PHE A 41 10.85 21.44 -14.42
CA PHE A 41 10.04 20.38 -13.82
C PHE A 41 10.14 20.28 -12.29
N LYS A 42 10.73 21.26 -11.59
CA LYS A 42 11.12 21.13 -10.19
C LYS A 42 10.62 22.27 -9.32
N ASP A 43 9.80 21.92 -8.36
CA ASP A 43 9.38 22.81 -7.29
C ASP A 43 10.12 22.43 -6.00
N TYR A 44 11.36 22.95 -5.87
CA TYR A 44 12.23 22.62 -4.74
C TYR A 44 11.65 23.03 -3.39
N ASN A 45 10.93 24.15 -3.32
CA ASN A 45 10.34 24.61 -2.07
C ASN A 45 9.24 23.63 -1.59
N ARG A 46 8.39 23.19 -2.50
CA ARG A 46 7.36 22.17 -2.18
C ARG A 46 7.97 20.85 -1.78
N ASP A 47 8.98 20.39 -2.50
CA ASP A 47 9.66 19.13 -2.21
C ASP A 47 10.36 19.17 -0.84
N LEU A 48 11.03 20.28 -0.51
CA LEU A 48 11.65 20.48 0.79
C LEU A 48 10.62 20.46 1.93
N ILE A 49 9.46 21.09 1.73
CA ILE A 49 8.35 21.05 2.70
C ILE A 49 7.88 19.60 2.90
N TYR A 50 7.76 18.82 1.83
CA TYR A 50 7.38 17.41 1.95
C TYR A 50 8.41 16.60 2.74
N TYR A 51 9.70 16.78 2.52
CA TYR A 51 10.74 16.13 3.32
C TYR A 51 10.68 16.55 4.79
N LEU A 52 10.46 17.82 5.06
CA LEU A 52 10.28 18.32 6.41
C LEU A 52 9.08 17.65 7.10
N TYR A 53 7.95 17.50 6.39
CA TYR A 53 6.80 16.78 6.93
C TYR A 53 7.11 15.32 7.24
N VAL A 54 7.87 14.62 6.39
CA VAL A 54 8.28 13.24 6.67
C VAL A 54 9.18 13.16 7.91
N PHE A 55 10.15 14.07 8.07
CA PHE A 55 11.02 14.13 9.26
C PHE A 55 10.22 14.43 10.53
N ILE A 56 9.32 15.42 10.50
CA ILE A 56 8.45 15.75 11.62
C ILE A 56 7.57 14.55 11.97
N PHE A 57 6.97 13.91 10.98
CA PHE A 57 6.12 12.75 11.18
C PHE A 57 6.89 11.57 11.81
N LEU A 58 8.09 11.27 11.31
CA LEU A 58 8.96 10.24 11.86
C LEU A 58 9.34 10.56 13.31
N PHE A 59 9.67 11.82 13.61
CA PHE A 59 9.97 12.29 14.97
C PHE A 59 8.75 12.13 15.90
N LEU A 60 7.55 12.50 15.44
CA LEU A 60 6.31 12.31 16.19
C LEU A 60 6.05 10.83 16.45
N LEU A 61 6.26 9.95 15.46
CA LEU A 61 6.06 8.51 15.62
C LEU A 61 7.00 7.90 16.68
N ILE A 62 8.25 8.38 16.77
CA ILE A 62 9.20 7.93 17.80
C ILE A 62 8.73 8.35 19.21
N ASN A 63 7.94 9.41 19.32
CA ASN A 63 7.36 9.88 20.59
C ASN A 63 6.01 9.22 20.93
N ILE A 64 5.35 8.57 19.98
CA ILE A 64 4.04 7.94 20.21
C ILE A 64 4.20 6.66 21.05
N PRO A 65 3.40 6.49 22.14
CA PRO A 65 3.39 5.27 22.93
C PRO A 65 3.01 4.02 22.13
N ASN A 66 3.52 2.87 22.54
CA ASN A 66 3.18 1.60 21.90
C ASN A 66 1.69 1.21 22.03
N ASP A 67 0.95 1.83 22.96
CA ASP A 67 -0.49 1.59 23.16
C ASP A 67 -1.34 1.95 21.95
N ILE A 68 -0.81 2.76 21.02
CA ILE A 68 -1.48 3.03 19.72
C ILE A 68 -1.79 1.75 18.96
N ILE A 69 -1.04 0.65 19.16
CA ILE A 69 -1.25 -0.65 18.54
C ILE A 69 -2.69 -1.14 18.76
N ARG A 70 -3.32 -0.82 19.90
CA ARG A 70 -4.69 -1.24 20.24
C ARG A 70 -5.76 -0.49 19.47
N VAL A 71 -5.53 0.80 19.23
CA VAL A 71 -6.53 1.70 18.65
C VAL A 71 -6.33 1.92 17.15
N PHE A 72 -5.19 1.51 16.61
CA PHE A 72 -4.82 1.78 15.23
C PHE A 72 -5.81 1.18 14.24
N ILE A 73 -6.12 -0.11 14.37
CA ILE A 73 -7.03 -0.81 13.44
C ILE A 73 -8.44 -0.21 13.45
N PRO A 74 -9.11 0.00 14.61
CA PRO A 74 -10.40 0.70 14.66
C PRO A 74 -10.36 2.08 14.00
N VAL A 75 -9.31 2.87 14.24
CA VAL A 75 -9.16 4.20 13.64
C VAL A 75 -9.02 4.11 12.12
N VAL A 76 -8.21 3.17 11.60
CA VAL A 76 -8.08 2.95 10.16
C VAL A 76 -9.41 2.52 9.53
N VAL A 77 -10.18 1.63 10.18
CA VAL A 77 -11.50 1.22 9.68
C VAL A 77 -12.45 2.41 9.60
N LEU A 78 -12.52 3.25 10.64
CA LEU A 78 -13.39 4.43 10.62
C LEU A 78 -12.93 5.45 9.58
N PHE A 79 -11.64 5.73 9.49
CA PHE A 79 -11.08 6.65 8.51
C PHE A 79 -11.38 6.19 7.07
N THR A 80 -11.14 4.92 6.78
CA THR A 80 -11.38 4.37 5.44
C THR A 80 -12.86 4.29 5.11
N LEU A 81 -13.73 4.00 6.10
CA LEU A 81 -15.18 4.02 5.93
C LEU A 81 -15.66 5.43 5.54
N VAL A 82 -15.25 6.45 6.27
CA VAL A 82 -15.62 7.86 5.98
C VAL A 82 -15.10 8.28 4.60
N SER A 83 -13.84 7.95 4.27
CA SER A 83 -13.25 8.24 2.96
C SER A 83 -14.02 7.57 1.82
N ASN A 84 -14.37 6.30 1.99
CA ASN A 84 -15.11 5.53 0.98
C ASN A 84 -16.55 6.03 0.81
N LEU A 85 -17.24 6.37 1.90
CA LEU A 85 -18.57 6.98 1.86
C LEU A 85 -18.52 8.35 1.17
N GLY A 86 -17.50 9.16 1.45
CA GLY A 86 -17.28 10.44 0.79
C GLY A 86 -17.10 10.30 -0.73
N LEU A 87 -16.32 9.29 -1.18
CA LEU A 87 -16.19 8.99 -2.61
C LEU A 87 -17.53 8.57 -3.21
N VAL A 88 -18.24 7.62 -2.60
CA VAL A 88 -19.52 7.13 -3.12
C VAL A 88 -20.53 8.27 -3.20
N TYR A 89 -20.61 9.11 -2.16
CA TYR A 89 -21.46 10.30 -2.19
C TYR A 89 -21.11 11.23 -3.36
N SER A 90 -19.81 11.52 -3.56
CA SER A 90 -19.35 12.34 -4.68
C SER A 90 -19.72 11.75 -6.05
N LEU A 91 -19.63 10.42 -6.21
CA LEU A 91 -20.01 9.75 -7.47
C LEU A 91 -21.52 9.81 -7.73
N ILE A 92 -22.34 9.64 -6.70
CA ILE A 92 -23.82 9.71 -6.83
C ILE A 92 -24.28 11.13 -7.17
N THR A 93 -23.63 12.15 -6.60
CA THR A 93 -23.99 13.54 -6.80
C THR A 93 -23.41 14.17 -8.07
N ASN A 94 -22.43 13.50 -8.70
CA ASN A 94 -21.80 14.00 -9.93
C ASN A 94 -22.58 13.51 -11.18
N PRO A 95 -23.31 14.36 -11.89
CA PRO A 95 -24.10 13.96 -13.05
C PRO A 95 -23.25 13.54 -14.26
N SER A 96 -21.98 13.89 -14.29
CA SER A 96 -21.07 13.52 -15.38
C SER A 96 -20.42 12.14 -15.19
N TRP A 97 -20.52 11.54 -14.00
CA TRP A 97 -19.96 10.22 -13.76
C TRP A 97 -20.95 9.11 -14.15
N ALA A 98 -20.51 8.18 -14.97
CA ALA A 98 -21.27 6.99 -15.33
C ALA A 98 -20.59 5.72 -14.82
N ILE A 99 -21.38 4.70 -14.52
CA ILE A 99 -20.88 3.37 -14.13
C ILE A 99 -20.00 2.82 -15.27
N GLY A 100 -18.80 2.39 -14.94
CA GLY A 100 -17.78 1.97 -15.91
C GLY A 100 -16.64 2.98 -16.10
N GLN A 101 -16.86 4.22 -15.72
CA GLN A 101 -15.78 5.21 -15.61
C GLN A 101 -14.99 5.03 -14.32
N ARG A 102 -13.73 5.46 -14.35
CA ARG A 102 -12.85 5.41 -13.20
C ARG A 102 -13.36 6.32 -12.09
N ALA A 103 -13.54 5.78 -10.87
CA ALA A 103 -14.03 6.54 -9.75
C ALA A 103 -12.97 7.55 -9.26
N THR A 104 -13.31 8.83 -9.33
CA THR A 104 -12.51 9.95 -8.82
C THR A 104 -13.44 11.00 -8.22
N ILE A 105 -12.93 11.82 -7.31
CA ILE A 105 -13.65 13.02 -6.86
C ILE A 105 -13.24 14.19 -7.74
N THR A 106 -14.21 14.86 -8.35
CA THR A 106 -14.00 16.13 -9.03
C THR A 106 -14.34 17.26 -8.05
N LEU A 107 -13.35 18.03 -7.62
CA LEU A 107 -13.54 19.20 -6.77
C LEU A 107 -13.58 20.46 -7.66
N GLY A 108 -14.78 20.95 -7.92
CA GLY A 108 -14.99 22.21 -8.68
C GLY A 108 -14.95 22.08 -10.19
N ASN A 109 -15.15 23.21 -10.88
CA ASN A 109 -15.17 23.33 -12.35
C ASN A 109 -13.78 23.36 -13.01
N SER A 110 -12.73 22.96 -12.32
CA SER A 110 -11.40 22.87 -12.91
C SER A 110 -11.27 21.60 -13.73
N ASP A 111 -10.91 21.72 -14.99
CA ASP A 111 -10.56 20.62 -15.89
C ASP A 111 -9.33 19.81 -15.41
N ASP A 112 -8.61 20.30 -14.42
CA ASP A 112 -7.54 19.60 -13.73
C ASP A 112 -8.15 18.50 -12.87
N GLY A 113 -8.17 17.29 -13.39
CA GLY A 113 -8.72 16.08 -12.77
C GLY A 113 -8.37 15.93 -11.29
N SER A 114 -9.15 16.54 -10.46
CA SER A 114 -8.89 16.86 -9.06
C SER A 114 -8.90 15.66 -8.12
N GLY A 115 -9.19 14.48 -8.61
CA GLY A 115 -9.21 13.29 -7.78
C GLY A 115 -8.26 12.21 -8.28
N ASN A 116 -7.06 12.11 -7.71
CA ASN A 116 -6.17 11.00 -8.02
C ASN A 116 -6.81 9.67 -7.54
N PRO A 117 -7.26 8.77 -8.44
CA PRO A 117 -7.90 7.50 -8.08
C PRO A 117 -6.98 6.59 -7.25
N HIS A 118 -5.66 6.77 -7.33
CA HIS A 118 -4.69 6.03 -6.53
C HIS A 118 -4.82 6.32 -5.02
N VAL A 119 -5.26 7.50 -4.62
CA VAL A 119 -5.50 7.84 -3.21
C VAL A 119 -6.66 7.01 -2.65
N PHE A 120 -7.80 7.01 -3.37
CA PHE A 120 -8.99 6.25 -2.95
C PHE A 120 -8.76 4.74 -3.01
N SER A 121 -8.05 4.26 -4.00
CA SER A 121 -7.66 2.86 -4.11
C SER A 121 -6.77 2.42 -2.96
N ARG A 122 -5.82 3.25 -2.53
CA ARG A 122 -4.97 2.99 -1.37
C ARG A 122 -5.79 2.96 -0.08
N ASN A 123 -6.69 3.93 0.11
CA ASN A 123 -7.58 3.97 1.26
C ASN A 123 -8.50 2.74 1.29
N ALA A 124 -9.04 2.35 0.15
CA ALA A 124 -9.87 1.15 0.02
C ALA A 124 -9.07 -0.12 0.35
N PHE A 125 -7.84 -0.25 -0.15
CA PHE A 125 -6.95 -1.35 0.16
C PHE A 125 -6.64 -1.43 1.67
N MET A 126 -6.31 -0.30 2.30
CA MET A 126 -6.15 -0.22 3.76
C MET A 126 -7.41 -0.68 4.50
N GLY A 127 -8.59 -0.23 4.03
CA GLY A 127 -9.88 -0.61 4.59
C GLY A 127 -10.13 -2.11 4.53
N VAL A 128 -9.88 -2.76 3.38
CA VAL A 128 -10.04 -4.22 3.23
C VAL A 128 -9.18 -4.96 4.25
N ILE A 129 -7.90 -4.61 4.37
CA ILE A 129 -6.98 -5.29 5.29
C ILE A 129 -7.34 -5.02 6.76
N ALA A 130 -7.60 -3.76 7.13
CA ALA A 130 -7.97 -3.40 8.50
C ALA A 130 -9.28 -4.09 8.93
N CYS A 131 -10.29 -4.11 8.06
CA CYS A 131 -11.55 -4.78 8.31
C CYS A 131 -11.38 -6.30 8.45
N ALA A 132 -10.55 -6.93 7.61
CA ALA A 132 -10.26 -8.36 7.71
C ALA A 132 -9.60 -8.71 9.05
N ILE A 133 -8.60 -7.93 9.49
CA ILE A 133 -7.92 -8.12 10.78
C ILE A 133 -8.92 -7.93 11.94
N TRP A 134 -9.74 -6.87 11.89
CA TRP A 134 -10.69 -6.59 12.96
C TRP A 134 -11.81 -7.62 13.05
N LEU A 135 -12.28 -8.14 11.91
CA LEU A 135 -13.28 -9.19 11.82
C LEU A 135 -12.83 -10.48 12.51
N VAL A 136 -11.56 -10.86 12.29
CA VAL A 136 -10.98 -12.11 12.82
C VAL A 136 -10.51 -11.95 14.28
N HIS A 137 -10.31 -10.73 14.77
CA HIS A 137 -9.78 -10.51 16.11
C HIS A 137 -10.74 -11.03 17.20
N PRO A 138 -10.29 -11.87 18.13
CA PRO A 138 -11.16 -12.59 19.08
C PRO A 138 -11.93 -11.67 20.04
N LYS A 139 -11.37 -10.51 20.38
CA LYS A 139 -11.96 -9.53 21.30
C LYS A 139 -12.96 -8.57 20.65
N THR A 140 -13.22 -8.69 19.35
CA THR A 140 -14.15 -7.80 18.64
C THR A 140 -15.59 -8.21 18.93
N ASN A 141 -16.41 -7.25 19.37
CA ASN A 141 -17.83 -7.44 19.60
C ASN A 141 -18.59 -7.68 18.27
N THR A 142 -19.74 -8.38 18.34
CA THR A 142 -20.57 -8.71 17.16
C THR A 142 -20.97 -7.48 16.35
N LEU A 143 -21.34 -6.37 17.00
CA LEU A 143 -21.67 -5.11 16.33
C LEU A 143 -20.48 -4.58 15.49
N PHE A 144 -19.28 -4.59 16.06
CA PHE A 144 -18.07 -4.16 15.34
C PHE A 144 -17.65 -5.14 14.25
N ARG A 145 -17.97 -6.43 14.39
CA ARG A 145 -17.78 -7.40 13.30
C ARG A 145 -18.71 -7.11 12.12
N LEU A 146 -19.98 -6.80 12.38
CA LEU A 146 -20.91 -6.38 11.33
C LEU A 146 -20.47 -5.08 10.65
N LEU A 147 -20.03 -4.10 11.44
CA LEU A 147 -19.47 -2.84 10.91
C LEU A 147 -18.24 -3.12 10.03
N SER A 148 -17.33 -3.99 10.48
CA SER A 148 -16.14 -4.38 9.69
C SER A 148 -16.51 -5.10 8.42
N LEU A 149 -17.53 -5.95 8.43
CA LEU A 149 -18.02 -6.63 7.24
C LEU A 149 -18.57 -5.64 6.22
N PHE A 150 -19.40 -4.70 6.67
CA PHE A 150 -19.95 -3.65 5.81
C PHE A 150 -18.86 -2.74 5.26
N ALA A 151 -17.98 -2.22 6.13
CA ALA A 151 -16.88 -1.34 5.74
C ALA A 151 -15.87 -2.04 4.81
N GLY A 152 -15.62 -3.34 5.04
CA GLY A 152 -14.78 -4.16 4.19
C GLY A 152 -15.38 -4.40 2.80
N ALA A 153 -16.68 -4.72 2.73
CA ALA A 153 -17.39 -4.86 1.47
C ALA A 153 -17.42 -3.54 0.68
N LEU A 154 -17.71 -2.42 1.36
CA LEU A 154 -17.64 -1.08 0.74
C LEU A 154 -16.24 -0.75 0.23
N SER A 155 -15.20 -1.05 1.03
CA SER A 155 -13.81 -0.85 0.63
C SER A 155 -13.45 -1.69 -0.60
N LEU A 156 -13.91 -2.94 -0.67
CA LEU A 156 -13.70 -3.79 -1.83
C LEU A 156 -14.40 -3.23 -3.07
N ALA A 157 -15.65 -2.76 -2.93
CA ALA A 157 -16.39 -2.11 -4.01
C ALA A 157 -15.65 -0.86 -4.53
N VAL A 158 -15.19 0.02 -3.63
CA VAL A 158 -14.41 1.21 -4.00
C VAL A 158 -13.11 0.83 -4.70
N LEU A 159 -12.40 -0.21 -4.24
CA LEU A 159 -11.17 -0.69 -4.88
C LEU A 159 -11.44 -1.11 -6.33
N VAL A 160 -12.55 -1.78 -6.59
CA VAL A 160 -12.97 -2.16 -7.95
C VAL A 160 -13.33 -0.92 -8.76
N LEU A 161 -14.13 0.01 -8.22
CA LEU A 161 -14.56 1.23 -8.91
C LEU A 161 -13.41 2.17 -9.28
N THR A 162 -12.34 2.21 -8.50
CA THR A 162 -11.15 3.03 -8.81
C THR A 162 -10.32 2.51 -9.98
N GLN A 163 -10.54 1.26 -10.42
CA GLN A 163 -9.84 0.62 -11.55
C GLN A 163 -8.31 0.69 -11.45
N THR A 164 -7.77 0.69 -10.25
CA THR A 164 -6.33 0.82 -10.02
C THR A 164 -5.67 -0.57 -10.02
N ARG A 165 -4.96 -0.89 -11.08
CA ARG A 165 -4.36 -2.22 -11.31
C ARG A 165 -3.37 -2.61 -10.22
N SER A 166 -2.50 -1.68 -9.81
CA SER A 166 -1.51 -1.92 -8.75
C SER A 166 -2.14 -2.39 -7.45
N SER A 167 -3.29 -1.80 -7.07
CA SER A 167 -4.00 -2.18 -5.84
C SER A 167 -4.68 -3.54 -5.95
N VAL A 168 -5.17 -3.92 -7.14
CA VAL A 168 -5.74 -5.26 -7.37
C VAL A 168 -4.63 -6.32 -7.32
N VAL A 169 -3.49 -6.08 -7.98
CA VAL A 169 -2.33 -6.98 -7.92
C VAL A 169 -1.83 -7.11 -6.48
N ALA A 170 -1.74 -6.01 -5.74
CA ALA A 170 -1.35 -6.02 -4.33
C ALA A 170 -2.35 -6.81 -3.46
N LEU A 171 -3.65 -6.72 -3.74
CA LEU A 171 -4.67 -7.51 -3.02
C LEU A 171 -4.53 -9.01 -3.31
N ILE A 172 -4.31 -9.39 -4.57
CA ILE A 172 -4.06 -10.77 -4.94
C ILE A 172 -2.81 -11.30 -4.23
N LEU A 173 -1.73 -10.50 -4.21
CA LEU A 173 -0.49 -10.86 -3.54
C LEU A 173 -0.69 -10.99 -2.01
N ALA A 174 -1.38 -10.04 -1.39
CA ALA A 174 -1.72 -10.10 0.03
C ALA A 174 -2.57 -11.33 0.37
N LEU A 175 -3.55 -11.67 -0.47
CA LEU A 175 -4.38 -12.87 -0.32
C LEU A 175 -3.56 -14.16 -0.49
N ALA A 176 -2.65 -14.19 -1.46
CA ALA A 176 -1.75 -15.34 -1.66
C ALA A 176 -0.86 -15.57 -0.42
N PHE A 177 -0.26 -14.53 0.14
CA PHE A 177 0.50 -14.65 1.38
C PHE A 177 -0.37 -15.03 2.58
N PHE A 178 -1.60 -14.48 2.66
CA PHE A 178 -2.54 -14.89 3.71
C PHE A 178 -2.84 -16.39 3.64
N VAL A 179 -3.17 -16.89 2.47
CA VAL A 179 -3.46 -18.32 2.25
C VAL A 179 -2.21 -19.17 2.58
N TYR A 180 -1.05 -18.75 2.10
CA TYR A 180 0.19 -19.51 2.30
C TYR A 180 0.60 -19.60 3.78
N PHE A 181 0.52 -18.52 4.54
CA PHE A 181 0.98 -18.49 5.93
C PHE A 181 -0.07 -18.87 6.96
N ASN A 182 -1.35 -18.53 6.72
CA ASN A 182 -2.37 -18.60 7.75
C ASN A 182 -3.42 -19.69 7.52
N VAL A 183 -3.53 -20.23 6.31
CA VAL A 183 -4.54 -21.24 5.97
C VAL A 183 -3.94 -22.63 6.04
N ARG A 184 -4.37 -23.43 7.03
CA ARG A 184 -3.93 -24.82 7.16
C ARG A 184 -4.80 -25.76 6.31
N PRO A 185 -4.23 -26.82 5.69
CA PRO A 185 -5.02 -27.78 4.90
C PRO A 185 -6.19 -28.41 5.67
N ALA A 186 -6.02 -28.61 6.99
CA ALA A 186 -7.10 -29.12 7.85
C ALA A 186 -8.26 -28.13 7.95
N GLN A 187 -7.99 -26.84 8.03
CA GLN A 187 -9.03 -25.77 8.06
C GLN A 187 -9.77 -25.72 6.74
N VAL A 188 -9.06 -25.85 5.60
CA VAL A 188 -9.67 -25.90 4.27
C VAL A 188 -10.61 -27.12 4.17
N ARG A 189 -10.15 -28.30 4.59
CA ARG A 189 -11.01 -29.51 4.59
C ARG A 189 -12.23 -29.34 5.48
N ALA A 190 -12.08 -28.76 6.67
CA ALA A 190 -13.19 -28.49 7.58
C ALA A 190 -14.16 -27.46 6.99
N ALA A 191 -13.64 -26.40 6.37
CA ALA A 191 -14.47 -25.38 5.69
C ALA A 191 -15.25 -26.00 4.53
N ILE A 192 -14.61 -26.78 3.67
CA ILE A 192 -15.27 -27.50 2.56
C ILE A 192 -16.36 -28.41 3.10
N LYS A 193 -16.10 -29.22 4.13
CA LYS A 193 -17.11 -30.06 4.76
C LYS A 193 -18.29 -29.27 5.31
N ASN A 194 -18.04 -28.08 5.88
CA ASN A 194 -19.08 -27.21 6.40
C ASN A 194 -19.91 -26.55 5.27
N VAL A 195 -19.27 -26.15 4.19
CA VAL A 195 -19.95 -25.59 3.00
C VAL A 195 -20.78 -26.64 2.28
N LEU A 196 -20.34 -27.88 2.26
CA LEU A 196 -21.07 -29.02 1.67
C LEU A 196 -22.25 -29.55 2.52
N LYS A 197 -22.53 -28.93 3.68
CA LYS A 197 -23.77 -29.26 4.43
C LYS A 197 -25.01 -28.77 3.68
N PRO A 198 -26.17 -29.42 3.87
CA PRO A 198 -27.38 -29.09 3.11
C PRO A 198 -27.80 -27.61 3.23
N ILE A 199 -27.72 -27.05 4.44
CA ILE A 199 -28.15 -25.67 4.71
C ILE A 199 -27.26 -24.63 3.97
N PRO A 200 -25.93 -24.65 4.07
CA PRO A 200 -25.08 -23.77 3.26
C PRO A 200 -25.27 -23.95 1.75
N ILE A 201 -25.42 -25.18 1.26
CA ILE A 201 -25.66 -25.43 -0.16
C ILE A 201 -26.99 -24.78 -0.59
N LEU A 202 -28.03 -24.91 0.21
CA LEU A 202 -29.34 -24.28 -0.07
C LEU A 202 -29.20 -22.75 -0.19
N PHE A 203 -28.47 -22.10 0.76
CA PHE A 203 -28.21 -20.67 0.69
C PHE A 203 -27.37 -20.28 -0.53
N MET A 204 -26.38 -21.10 -0.91
CA MET A 204 -25.59 -20.85 -2.12
C MET A 204 -26.45 -20.94 -3.38
N VAL A 205 -27.33 -21.95 -3.47
CA VAL A 205 -28.24 -22.10 -4.62
C VAL A 205 -29.23 -20.94 -4.68
N ILE A 206 -29.86 -20.57 -3.55
CA ILE A 206 -30.78 -19.42 -3.48
C ILE A 206 -30.02 -18.13 -3.87
N GLY A 207 -28.80 -17.92 -3.35
CA GLY A 207 -27.97 -16.78 -3.70
C GLY A 207 -27.62 -16.74 -5.20
N LEU A 208 -27.23 -17.87 -5.78
CA LEU A 208 -26.94 -17.99 -7.21
C LEU A 208 -28.17 -17.69 -8.07
N LEU A 209 -29.31 -18.26 -7.71
CA LEU A 209 -30.59 -17.99 -8.41
C LEU A 209 -30.98 -16.51 -8.27
N GLY A 210 -30.78 -15.92 -7.10
CA GLY A 210 -30.97 -14.48 -6.88
C GLY A 210 -30.09 -13.61 -7.76
N ILE A 211 -28.82 -13.96 -7.90
CA ILE A 211 -27.87 -13.27 -8.80
C ILE A 211 -28.28 -13.41 -10.26
N ILE A 212 -28.65 -14.62 -10.69
CA ILE A 212 -29.12 -14.87 -12.07
C ILE A 212 -30.41 -14.09 -12.35
N TYR A 213 -31.36 -14.08 -11.40
CA TYR A 213 -32.60 -13.31 -11.54
C TYR A 213 -32.30 -11.80 -11.60
N PHE A 214 -31.42 -11.28 -10.73
CA PHE A 214 -31.00 -9.88 -10.73
C PHE A 214 -30.42 -9.47 -12.09
N PHE A 215 -29.46 -10.21 -12.62
CA PHE A 215 -28.83 -9.88 -13.90
C PHE A 215 -29.77 -10.07 -15.10
N ARG A 216 -30.72 -11.01 -15.02
CA ARG A 216 -31.78 -11.09 -16.03
C ARG A 216 -32.72 -9.88 -16.00
N ARG A 217 -33.07 -9.42 -14.80
CA ARG A 217 -33.94 -8.24 -14.64
C ARG A 217 -33.27 -6.93 -14.98
N TYR A 218 -31.97 -6.83 -14.71
CA TYR A 218 -31.15 -5.63 -14.95
C TYR A 218 -30.02 -5.97 -15.92
N TYR A 219 -30.36 -6.28 -17.16
CA TYR A 219 -29.39 -6.70 -18.19
C TYR A 219 -28.33 -5.63 -18.44
N ASP A 220 -28.70 -4.34 -18.40
CA ASP A 220 -27.75 -3.23 -18.56
C ASP A 220 -26.65 -3.26 -17.50
N ALA A 221 -26.99 -3.57 -16.24
CA ALA A 221 -26.00 -3.72 -15.17
C ALA A 221 -25.05 -4.90 -15.43
N TYR A 222 -25.56 -6.00 -15.98
CA TYR A 222 -24.71 -7.12 -16.41
C TYR A 222 -23.79 -6.71 -17.55
N ALA A 223 -24.31 -6.06 -18.59
CA ALA A 223 -23.52 -5.64 -19.76
C ALA A 223 -22.39 -4.68 -19.37
N ILE A 224 -22.68 -3.71 -18.47
CA ILE A 224 -21.69 -2.78 -17.92
C ILE A 224 -20.62 -3.53 -17.11
N LEU A 225 -21.03 -4.43 -16.21
CA LEU A 225 -20.07 -5.19 -15.40
C LEU A 225 -19.20 -6.12 -16.24
N TYR A 226 -19.82 -6.80 -17.23
CA TYR A 226 -19.10 -7.65 -18.17
C TYR A 226 -18.10 -6.86 -19.00
N GLY A 227 -18.51 -5.74 -19.60
CA GLY A 227 -17.63 -4.84 -20.34
C GLY A 227 -16.48 -4.31 -19.49
N TYR A 228 -16.75 -4.01 -18.23
CA TYR A 228 -15.72 -3.60 -17.26
C TYR A 228 -14.67 -4.70 -17.01
N VAL A 229 -15.11 -5.94 -16.78
CA VAL A 229 -14.21 -7.08 -16.53
C VAL A 229 -13.39 -7.39 -17.78
N VAL A 230 -14.01 -7.40 -18.95
CA VAL A 230 -13.32 -7.63 -20.22
C VAL A 230 -12.27 -6.55 -20.47
N ALA A 231 -12.64 -5.27 -20.38
CA ALA A 231 -11.71 -4.16 -20.56
C ALA A 231 -10.55 -4.19 -19.54
N PHE A 232 -10.82 -4.61 -18.29
CA PHE A 232 -9.79 -4.80 -17.30
C PHE A 232 -8.80 -5.90 -17.66
N ILE A 233 -9.29 -7.06 -18.11
CA ILE A 233 -8.47 -8.20 -18.51
C ILE A 233 -7.63 -7.85 -19.74
N GLU A 234 -8.25 -7.30 -20.80
CA GLU A 234 -7.57 -6.91 -22.04
C GLU A 234 -6.43 -5.92 -21.78
N ARG A 235 -6.71 -4.85 -21.01
CA ARG A 235 -5.69 -3.87 -20.64
C ARG A 235 -4.54 -4.47 -19.83
N ASN A 236 -4.79 -5.47 -18.99
CA ASN A 236 -3.72 -6.13 -18.24
C ASN A 236 -2.88 -7.05 -19.16
N LEU A 237 -3.51 -7.77 -20.06
CA LEU A 237 -2.82 -8.60 -21.06
C LEU A 237 -1.94 -7.74 -21.99
N GLU A 238 -2.46 -6.62 -22.49
CA GLU A 238 -1.69 -5.68 -23.31
C GLU A 238 -0.45 -5.15 -22.59
N ASN A 239 -0.57 -4.84 -21.26
CA ASN A 239 0.58 -4.42 -20.48
C ASN A 239 1.63 -5.53 -20.30
N VAL A 240 1.20 -6.77 -20.07
CA VAL A 240 2.10 -7.91 -19.97
C VAL A 240 2.84 -8.11 -21.30
N TYR A 241 2.13 -8.05 -22.41
CA TYR A 241 2.74 -8.14 -23.75
C TYR A 241 3.73 -6.99 -24.00
N ALA A 242 3.38 -5.75 -23.58
CA ALA A 242 4.28 -4.60 -23.72
C ALA A 242 5.56 -4.75 -22.87
N ILE A 243 5.45 -5.26 -21.64
CA ILE A 243 6.61 -5.50 -20.75
C ILE A 243 7.51 -6.61 -21.31
N LEU A 244 6.92 -7.65 -21.88
CA LEU A 244 7.65 -8.78 -22.44
C LEU A 244 8.19 -8.51 -23.85
N GLY A 245 7.93 -7.33 -24.43
CA GLY A 245 8.33 -6.99 -25.80
C GLY A 245 7.59 -7.81 -26.86
N LEU A 246 6.52 -8.51 -26.51
CA LEU A 246 5.70 -9.30 -27.41
C LEU A 246 4.79 -8.35 -28.18
N LYS A 247 4.93 -8.30 -29.49
CA LYS A 247 4.06 -7.49 -30.35
C LYS A 247 2.64 -8.07 -30.36
N SER A 248 1.66 -7.26 -29.98
CA SER A 248 0.27 -7.57 -30.32
C SER A 248 0.09 -7.45 -31.83
N ASN A 249 -0.58 -8.42 -32.44
CA ASN A 249 -0.72 -8.56 -33.90
C ASN A 249 -1.67 -7.52 -34.55
N GLY A 250 -1.75 -6.31 -34.06
CA GLY A 250 -2.63 -5.27 -34.61
C GLY A 250 -1.89 -3.97 -34.93
N ALA A 251 -2.26 -3.35 -36.07
CA ALA A 251 -1.75 -2.05 -36.54
C ALA A 251 -1.96 -0.87 -35.54
N GLY A 252 -2.62 -1.11 -34.41
CA GLY A 252 -2.93 -0.15 -33.35
C GLY A 252 -2.04 -0.18 -32.10
N TYR A 253 -0.96 -0.97 -32.10
CA TYR A 253 -0.12 -1.19 -30.91
C TYR A 253 0.36 0.11 -30.22
N LYS A 254 0.74 1.13 -30.98
CA LYS A 254 1.17 2.42 -30.40
C LYS A 254 -0.02 3.30 -29.96
N ALA A 255 -1.19 3.13 -30.56
CA ALA A 255 -2.40 3.89 -30.22
C ALA A 255 -3.21 3.25 -29.07
N ALA A 256 -3.02 1.94 -28.84
CA ALA A 256 -3.70 1.17 -27.79
C ALA A 256 -2.93 1.11 -26.48
N LEU A 257 -1.66 1.55 -26.43
CA LEU A 257 -0.90 1.63 -25.19
C LEU A 257 -1.51 2.71 -24.29
N ASP A 258 -2.03 2.30 -23.16
CA ASP A 258 -2.34 3.21 -22.06
C ASP A 258 -1.09 4.08 -21.76
N GLU A 259 -1.27 5.38 -21.57
CA GLU A 259 -0.20 6.36 -21.32
C GLU A 259 0.81 5.85 -20.27
N SER A 260 0.33 5.18 -19.23
CA SER A 260 1.15 4.56 -18.20
C SER A 260 2.02 3.40 -18.71
N ALA A 261 1.56 2.62 -19.68
CA ALA A 261 2.34 1.55 -20.29
C ALA A 261 3.39 2.12 -21.25
N ALA A 262 3.06 3.18 -21.97
CA ALA A 262 3.99 3.92 -22.83
C ALA A 262 5.12 4.54 -21.99
N ASN A 263 4.80 5.18 -20.87
CA ASN A 263 5.79 5.78 -19.96
C ASN A 263 6.73 4.75 -19.35
N ARG A 264 6.24 3.55 -18.99
CA ARG A 264 7.10 2.46 -18.49
C ARG A 264 8.02 1.90 -19.57
N SER A 265 7.53 1.78 -20.81
CA SER A 265 8.36 1.38 -21.96
C SER A 265 9.46 2.41 -22.23
N LEU A 266 9.14 3.70 -22.17
CA LEU A 266 10.13 4.77 -22.28
C LEU A 266 11.15 4.72 -21.15
N SER A 267 10.71 4.43 -19.92
CA SER A 267 11.54 4.28 -18.74
C SER A 267 12.54 3.12 -18.88
N ALA A 268 12.07 1.97 -19.35
CA ALA A 268 12.91 0.81 -19.62
C ALA A 268 13.94 1.10 -20.74
N ASN A 269 13.52 1.74 -21.82
CA ASN A 269 14.40 2.13 -22.92
C ASN A 269 15.48 3.13 -22.45
N PHE A 270 15.11 4.15 -21.68
CA PHE A 270 16.08 5.08 -21.11
C PHE A 270 17.10 4.37 -20.25
N PHE A 271 16.65 3.46 -19.39
CA PHE A 271 17.56 2.70 -18.53
C PHE A 271 18.53 1.82 -19.34
N CYS A 272 18.05 1.15 -20.38
CA CYS A 272 18.90 0.35 -21.27
C CYS A 272 19.92 1.23 -22.01
N LEU A 273 19.54 2.42 -22.50
CA LEU A 273 20.43 3.37 -23.14
C LEU A 273 21.48 3.91 -22.14
N ALA A 274 21.08 4.20 -20.91
CA ALA A 274 21.98 4.63 -19.86
C ALA A 274 23.01 3.57 -19.47
N LEU A 275 22.59 2.30 -19.43
CA LEU A 275 23.50 1.15 -19.24
C LEU A 275 24.51 1.01 -20.40
N GLY A 276 24.07 1.18 -21.64
CA GLY A 276 24.92 0.99 -22.83
C GLY A 276 25.92 2.13 -23.08
N GLY A 277 25.60 3.38 -22.68
CA GLY A 277 26.40 4.54 -23.04
C GLY A 277 26.88 5.44 -21.90
N HIS A 278 26.21 5.39 -20.74
CA HIS A 278 26.45 6.33 -19.64
C HIS A 278 26.52 5.67 -18.26
N THR A 279 27.18 4.53 -18.17
CA THR A 279 27.26 3.72 -16.92
C THR A 279 27.84 4.51 -15.74
N HIS A 280 28.82 5.41 -15.99
CA HIS A 280 29.37 6.28 -14.94
C HIS A 280 28.33 7.22 -14.34
N ARG A 281 27.34 7.67 -15.14
CA ARG A 281 26.23 8.50 -14.64
C ARG A 281 25.23 7.69 -13.83
N LEU A 282 25.10 6.39 -14.05
CA LEU A 282 24.28 5.52 -13.19
C LEU A 282 24.92 5.33 -11.81
N ILE A 283 26.25 5.42 -11.70
CA ILE A 283 26.94 5.36 -10.40
C ILE A 283 26.68 6.64 -9.59
N LEU A 284 26.81 7.80 -10.22
CA LEU A 284 26.66 9.11 -9.57
C LEU A 284 25.21 9.62 -9.58
N GLY A 285 24.38 9.16 -10.51
CA GLY A 285 23.05 9.69 -10.80
C GLY A 285 23.07 10.81 -11.82
N PHE A 286 21.91 11.02 -12.46
CA PHE A 286 21.70 12.12 -13.43
C PHE A 286 21.26 13.42 -12.77
N GLY A 287 20.94 13.41 -11.49
CA GLY A 287 20.47 14.56 -10.72
C GLY A 287 19.05 14.40 -10.17
N TYR A 288 18.72 15.18 -9.16
CA TYR A 288 17.42 15.14 -8.49
C TYR A 288 16.25 15.38 -9.47
N LYS A 289 15.32 14.43 -9.55
CA LYS A 289 14.16 14.46 -10.46
C LYS A 289 14.53 14.74 -11.92
N TYR A 290 15.70 14.30 -12.36
CA TYR A 290 16.17 14.51 -13.73
C TYR A 290 15.18 13.99 -14.75
N LEU A 291 14.67 12.77 -14.56
CA LEU A 291 13.66 12.15 -15.40
C LEU A 291 12.59 11.48 -14.54
N TYR A 292 11.35 11.53 -15.02
CA TYR A 292 10.24 10.75 -14.46
C TYR A 292 10.20 9.36 -15.10
N LEU A 293 10.40 8.33 -14.31
CA LEU A 293 10.47 6.95 -14.83
C LEU A 293 9.25 6.09 -14.51
N ASP A 294 8.26 6.56 -13.78
CA ASP A 294 7.08 5.77 -13.35
C ASP A 294 7.43 4.41 -12.67
N VAL A 295 8.70 4.18 -12.37
CA VAL A 295 9.24 3.02 -11.63
C VAL A 295 10.19 3.53 -10.56
N PRO A 296 9.70 3.75 -9.32
CA PRO A 296 10.46 4.36 -8.23
C PRO A 296 11.85 3.75 -7.98
N VAL A 297 11.98 2.44 -8.07
CA VAL A 297 13.27 1.75 -7.86
C VAL A 297 14.29 2.13 -8.94
N LEU A 298 13.89 2.18 -10.20
CA LEU A 298 14.75 2.61 -11.31
C LEU A 298 15.01 4.12 -11.25
N GLU A 299 14.02 4.91 -10.85
CA GLU A 299 14.17 6.36 -10.69
C GLU A 299 15.19 6.70 -9.58
N ALA A 300 15.19 5.95 -8.48
CA ALA A 300 16.20 6.11 -7.44
C ALA A 300 17.62 5.85 -7.96
N LEU A 301 17.81 4.81 -8.81
CA LEU A 301 19.09 4.49 -9.42
C LEU A 301 19.52 5.56 -10.43
N THR A 302 18.62 5.95 -11.33
CA THR A 302 18.96 6.89 -12.41
C THR A 302 19.18 8.30 -11.90
N ASN A 303 18.35 8.79 -10.97
CA ASN A 303 18.42 10.16 -10.52
C ASN A 303 19.44 10.38 -9.38
N LEU A 304 19.52 9.46 -8.41
CA LEU A 304 20.39 9.57 -7.24
C LEU A 304 21.60 8.61 -7.27
N GLY A 305 21.77 7.88 -8.36
CA GLY A 305 22.86 6.94 -8.53
C GLY A 305 22.78 5.70 -7.66
N LEU A 306 23.89 4.97 -7.63
CA LEU A 306 23.99 3.69 -6.91
C LEU A 306 23.72 3.84 -5.41
N LEU A 307 24.16 4.95 -4.80
CA LEU A 307 23.94 5.20 -3.38
C LEU A 307 22.44 5.40 -3.07
N GLY A 308 21.74 6.21 -3.88
CA GLY A 308 20.28 6.38 -3.77
C GLY A 308 19.53 5.07 -3.95
N PHE A 309 19.95 4.26 -4.91
CA PHE A 309 19.38 2.93 -5.14
C PHE A 309 19.58 2.00 -3.93
N ILE A 310 20.81 1.90 -3.39
CA ILE A 310 21.13 1.05 -2.24
C ILE A 310 20.29 1.44 -1.02
N LEU A 311 20.14 2.74 -0.76
CA LEU A 311 19.33 3.22 0.37
C LEU A 311 17.83 2.94 0.16
N PHE A 312 17.29 3.24 -1.04
CA PHE A 312 15.87 3.02 -1.32
C PHE A 312 15.51 1.54 -1.46
N ALA A 313 16.30 0.77 -2.19
CA ALA A 313 16.09 -0.68 -2.30
C ALA A 313 16.37 -1.39 -0.97
N GLY A 314 17.38 -0.95 -0.23
CA GLY A 314 17.72 -1.51 1.07
C GLY A 314 16.60 -1.35 2.10
N ILE A 315 15.98 -0.17 2.23
CA ILE A 315 14.84 0.01 3.12
C ILE A 315 13.65 -0.83 2.67
N ASN A 316 13.37 -0.91 1.37
CA ASN A 316 12.28 -1.72 0.84
C ASN A 316 12.51 -3.23 1.07
N LEU A 317 13.73 -3.73 0.86
CA LEU A 317 14.07 -5.14 1.15
C LEU A 317 13.95 -5.48 2.64
N LYS A 318 14.41 -4.59 3.52
CA LYS A 318 14.23 -4.76 4.97
C LYS A 318 12.77 -4.74 5.37
N THR A 319 11.99 -3.84 4.80
CA THR A 319 10.56 -3.76 5.05
C THR A 319 9.85 -5.01 4.53
N LEU A 320 10.23 -5.52 3.35
CA LEU A 320 9.70 -6.79 2.82
C LEU A 320 9.99 -7.96 3.78
N TYR A 321 11.24 -8.05 4.25
CA TYR A 321 11.63 -9.10 5.20
C TYR A 321 10.77 -9.06 6.47
N TYR A 322 10.63 -7.89 7.11
CA TYR A 322 9.80 -7.76 8.32
C TYR A 322 8.30 -7.90 8.02
N SER A 323 7.84 -7.54 6.83
CA SER A 323 6.45 -7.75 6.40
C SER A 323 6.12 -9.25 6.29
N VAL A 324 7.01 -10.03 5.70
CA VAL A 324 6.86 -11.49 5.61
C VAL A 324 6.83 -12.12 7.02
N LEU A 325 7.72 -11.68 7.92
CA LEU A 325 7.69 -12.15 9.31
C LEU A 325 6.39 -11.77 10.01
N ALA A 326 5.92 -10.53 9.85
CA ALA A 326 4.68 -10.06 10.47
C ALA A 326 3.44 -10.79 9.95
N MET A 327 3.38 -11.11 8.65
CA MET A 327 2.30 -11.91 8.06
C MET A 327 2.32 -13.35 8.53
N ARG A 328 3.51 -13.95 8.72
CA ARG A 328 3.68 -15.33 9.17
C ARG A 328 3.40 -15.49 10.67
N ASP A 329 3.99 -14.64 11.48
CA ASP A 329 4.01 -14.78 12.93
C ASP A 329 2.86 -14.05 13.63
N ASN A 330 2.20 -13.11 12.93
CA ASN A 330 1.05 -12.31 13.42
C ASN A 330 1.28 -11.76 14.84
N PRO A 331 2.37 -10.98 15.07
CA PRO A 331 2.81 -10.59 16.41
C PRO A 331 1.82 -9.65 17.11
N ASN A 332 1.22 -8.72 16.39
CA ASN A 332 0.20 -7.81 16.86
C ASN A 332 -0.61 -7.25 15.67
N PRO A 333 -1.84 -6.71 15.89
CA PRO A 333 -2.70 -6.25 14.80
C PRO A 333 -2.08 -5.17 13.90
N LEU A 334 -1.31 -4.24 14.48
CA LEU A 334 -0.66 -3.16 13.73
C LEU A 334 0.42 -3.72 12.78
N ASN A 335 1.33 -4.56 13.27
CA ASN A 335 2.42 -5.10 12.45
C ASN A 335 1.88 -6.04 11.36
N THR A 336 0.85 -6.82 11.68
CA THR A 336 0.15 -7.63 10.69
C THR A 336 -0.48 -6.77 9.61
N PHE A 337 -1.14 -5.67 9.99
CA PHE A 337 -1.68 -4.70 9.04
C PHE A 337 -0.57 -4.10 8.16
N LEU A 338 0.51 -3.61 8.76
CA LEU A 338 1.63 -3.02 8.03
C LEU A 338 2.28 -4.03 7.07
N GLY A 339 2.38 -5.30 7.48
CA GLY A 339 2.89 -6.37 6.63
C GLY A 339 2.07 -6.57 5.36
N TYR A 340 0.75 -6.68 5.48
CA TYR A 340 -0.13 -6.78 4.31
C TYR A 340 -0.21 -5.48 3.52
N PHE A 341 -0.22 -4.33 4.19
CA PHE A 341 -0.23 -3.02 3.52
C PHE A 341 1.03 -2.79 2.70
N TYR A 342 2.18 -3.32 3.15
CA TYR A 342 3.43 -3.24 2.39
C TYR A 342 3.34 -3.88 1.00
N MET A 343 2.45 -4.86 0.78
CA MET A 343 2.26 -5.45 -0.55
C MET A 343 1.84 -4.41 -1.59
N LEU A 344 1.05 -3.42 -1.18
CA LEU A 344 0.71 -2.30 -2.07
C LEU A 344 1.92 -1.42 -2.36
N ILE A 345 2.72 -1.11 -1.34
CA ILE A 345 3.95 -0.32 -1.51
C ILE A 345 4.94 -1.05 -2.41
N LEU A 346 5.11 -2.35 -2.21
CA LEU A 346 5.97 -3.19 -3.04
C LEU A 346 5.55 -3.14 -4.50
N VAL A 347 4.27 -3.37 -4.80
CA VAL A 347 3.76 -3.31 -6.18
C VAL A 347 3.92 -1.91 -6.77
N THR A 348 3.59 -0.85 -6.02
CA THR A 348 3.73 0.52 -6.50
C THR A 348 5.18 0.92 -6.74
N SER A 349 6.14 0.38 -5.99
CA SER A 349 7.58 0.62 -6.20
C SER A 349 8.09 0.18 -7.59
N PHE A 350 7.33 -0.69 -8.27
CA PHE A 350 7.65 -1.17 -9.62
C PHE A 350 6.66 -0.72 -10.70
N THR A 351 5.57 -0.03 -10.31
CA THR A 351 4.49 0.24 -11.26
C THR A 351 4.01 1.67 -11.30
N ASN A 352 4.31 2.49 -10.31
CA ASN A 352 3.75 3.84 -10.23
C ASN A 352 4.41 4.71 -9.16
N GLY A 353 4.50 6.01 -9.40
CA GLY A 353 4.96 7.02 -8.45
C GLY A 353 6.45 7.28 -8.52
N ARG A 354 6.92 8.06 -7.58
CA ARG A 354 8.33 8.48 -7.45
C ARG A 354 8.90 8.10 -6.09
N PRO A 355 10.19 7.79 -5.98
CA PRO A 355 10.83 7.45 -4.70
C PRO A 355 10.81 8.60 -3.67
N TYR A 356 10.46 9.81 -4.10
CA TYR A 356 10.40 11.03 -3.27
C TYR A 356 9.02 11.33 -2.70
N GLU A 357 7.97 10.60 -3.13
CA GLU A 357 6.60 10.93 -2.76
C GLU A 357 6.27 10.59 -1.31
N MET A 358 5.51 11.46 -0.65
CA MET A 358 4.97 11.21 0.69
C MET A 358 4.15 9.91 0.75
N SER A 359 3.57 9.52 -0.37
CA SER A 359 2.81 8.27 -0.52
C SER A 359 3.61 7.00 -0.19
N PHE A 360 4.93 7.04 -0.34
CA PHE A 360 5.87 5.99 0.11
C PHE A 360 6.36 6.25 1.52
N TRP A 361 6.73 7.49 1.84
CA TRP A 361 7.45 7.80 3.07
C TRP A 361 6.59 7.78 4.32
N VAL A 362 5.30 8.18 4.25
CA VAL A 362 4.40 8.12 5.41
C VAL A 362 4.20 6.67 5.87
N PRO A 363 3.86 5.70 5.01
CA PRO A 363 3.80 4.30 5.41
C PRO A 363 5.15 3.73 5.85
N LEU A 364 6.24 4.04 5.14
CA LEU A 364 7.57 3.56 5.52
C LEU A 364 7.99 4.09 6.90
N ALA A 365 7.64 5.33 7.26
CA ALA A 365 7.90 5.86 8.59
C ALA A 365 7.18 5.05 9.69
N LEU A 366 5.92 4.63 9.47
CA LEU A 366 5.22 3.71 10.37
C LEU A 366 5.95 2.37 10.46
N MET A 367 6.41 1.84 9.34
CA MET A 367 7.16 0.57 9.30
C MET A 367 8.50 0.67 10.01
N ILE A 368 9.24 1.78 9.82
CA ILE A 368 10.47 2.09 10.55
C ILE A 368 10.24 2.07 12.06
N ARG A 369 9.09 2.64 12.52
CA ARG A 369 8.81 2.75 13.95
C ARG A 369 8.36 1.44 14.59
N PHE A 370 7.58 0.61 13.88
CA PHE A 370 6.88 -0.52 14.49
C PHE A 370 7.37 -1.90 14.05
N MET A 371 8.01 -2.05 12.87
CA MET A 371 8.39 -3.36 12.36
C MET A 371 9.80 -3.77 12.77
N GLY A 372 9.96 -5.05 13.13
CA GLY A 372 11.24 -5.63 13.56
C GLY A 372 11.70 -5.22 14.96
N VAL A 373 10.82 -4.57 15.71
CA VAL A 373 11.03 -4.16 17.12
C VAL A 373 9.97 -4.75 18.07
N ASP A 374 9.29 -5.80 17.63
CA ASP A 374 8.21 -6.46 18.38
C ASP A 374 8.65 -6.92 19.78
N HIS A 375 9.89 -7.35 19.91
CA HIS A 375 10.50 -7.76 21.16
C HIS A 375 10.61 -6.64 22.22
N LEU A 376 10.47 -5.38 21.79
CA LEU A 376 10.46 -4.23 22.70
C LEU A 376 9.05 -3.83 23.15
N PHE A 377 8.02 -4.50 22.65
CA PHE A 377 6.65 -4.19 23.00
C PHE A 377 6.25 -4.96 24.27
N PRO A 378 5.45 -4.33 25.17
CA PRO A 378 4.89 -5.01 26.32
C PRO A 378 4.10 -6.25 25.90
N ALA A 379 4.19 -7.33 26.69
CA ALA A 379 3.55 -8.62 26.41
C ALA A 379 2.03 -8.51 26.17
N TYR A 380 1.35 -7.57 26.81
CA TYR A 380 -0.09 -7.36 26.68
C TYR A 380 -0.51 -6.80 25.31
N LEU A 381 0.44 -6.30 24.50
CA LEU A 381 0.21 -5.83 23.12
C LEU A 381 0.47 -6.92 22.09
N SER A 382 1.07 -8.04 22.50
CA SER A 382 1.35 -9.19 21.63
C SER A 382 0.14 -10.13 21.55
N ASN A 383 -0.08 -10.71 20.39
CA ASN A 383 -1.04 -11.79 20.20
C ASN A 383 -0.54 -13.13 20.81
N HIS A 384 0.77 -13.25 21.04
CA HIS A 384 1.44 -14.45 21.57
C HIS A 384 2.35 -14.09 22.76
N PRO A 385 1.79 -13.82 23.95
CA PRO A 385 2.56 -13.36 25.11
C PRO A 385 3.64 -14.33 25.59
N SER A 386 3.53 -15.63 25.29
CA SER A 386 4.49 -16.66 25.70
C SER A 386 5.82 -16.66 24.92
N LYS A 387 5.94 -15.87 23.85
CA LYS A 387 7.19 -15.73 23.05
C LYS A 387 7.99 -14.46 23.40
N THR A 388 7.46 -13.59 24.20
CA THR A 388 8.19 -12.40 24.67
C THR A 388 9.09 -12.80 25.82
N ILE A 389 10.41 -12.66 25.63
CA ILE A 389 11.42 -12.77 26.69
C ILE A 389 11.17 -11.60 27.66
N SER A 390 10.30 -11.81 28.63
CA SER A 390 9.85 -10.72 29.49
C SER A 390 10.41 -10.75 30.91
N ASP A 391 11.24 -11.73 31.30
CA ASP A 391 11.59 -11.87 32.72
C ASP A 391 13.06 -11.58 33.07
N ASP A 392 13.97 -11.40 32.10
CA ASP A 392 15.38 -11.16 32.46
C ASP A 392 15.70 -9.71 32.88
N TYR A 393 14.83 -8.74 32.56
CA TYR A 393 15.09 -7.33 32.93
C TYR A 393 14.59 -6.94 34.34
N THR A 394 13.69 -7.72 34.91
CA THR A 394 13.20 -7.45 36.29
C THR A 394 14.15 -8.01 37.34
N VAL A 395 14.95 -9.03 37.02
CA VAL A 395 15.94 -9.60 37.95
C VAL A 395 17.19 -8.72 38.05
N ALA A 396 17.64 -8.12 36.92
CA ALA A 396 18.81 -7.22 36.92
C ALA A 396 18.53 -5.89 37.69
N SER A 397 17.29 -5.40 37.64
CA SER A 397 16.91 -4.18 38.41
C SER A 397 16.80 -4.40 39.92
N LYS A 398 16.48 -5.61 40.39
CA LYS A 398 16.43 -5.92 41.84
C LYS A 398 17.81 -6.21 42.42
N ALA A 399 18.78 -6.64 41.60
CA ALA A 399 20.14 -6.89 42.05
C ALA A 399 21.00 -5.61 42.17
N GLN A 400 20.54 -4.48 41.63
CA GLN A 400 21.21 -3.17 41.77
C GLN A 400 20.67 -2.31 42.93
N LEU A 401 19.64 -2.79 43.64
CA LEU A 401 19.01 -2.10 44.78
C LEU A 401 19.15 -2.88 46.09
N ALA A 402 19.93 -3.95 46.12
CA ALA A 402 20.40 -4.67 47.29
C ALA A 402 21.93 -4.50 47.42
#